data_095f3fabbd430437c9ba3e4cc44d30dd
#
_entry.id   095f3fabbd430437c9ba3e4cc44d30dd
#
_cell.length_a   1.000
_cell.length_b   1.000
_cell.length_c   1.000
_cell.angle_alpha   90.00
_cell.angle_beta   90.00
_cell.angle_gamma   90.00
#
_symmetry.space_group_name_H-M   'P 1'
#
loop_
_entity.id
_entity.type
_entity.pdbx_description
1 polymer ?
#
loop_
_entity_poly.entity_id
_entity_poly.type
_entity_poly.pdbx_seq_one_letter_code
_entity_poly.pdbx_strand_id
1 'polypeptide(L)'
;MIRTSIIRFLNKFFPRILIYIRTKKSLYNSEFGLTIIPHFCNKKNISIDVGSNLGTYAYLMSKYSKLCYAFEPNPFLVKILERSLSDKVKIFQVALSNNKGKATLKIPFSNNNEEHGLASIEDDNTLNNKPIKKYIVEKNELDNYQLEKVDFIKIDVEGHELSVLEGCKNLIERYRPVFLVEIEERHKSNNIDKVNQYF
;
A
#
# COMPACT_ATOMS: atom_id res chain seq x y z
N MET A 1 19.99 4.14 -19.58
CA MET A 1 21.01 4.46 -18.57
C MET A 1 20.82 5.82 -17.90
N ILE A 2 20.75 6.94 -18.61
CA ILE A 2 20.63 8.32 -18.02
C ILE A 2 19.38 8.46 -17.12
N ARG A 3 18.21 7.97 -17.54
CA ARG A 3 16.96 8.08 -16.78
C ARG A 3 17.02 7.39 -15.42
N THR A 4 17.67 6.23 -15.34
CA THR A 4 17.83 5.47 -14.09
C THR A 4 18.78 6.17 -13.12
N SER A 5 19.83 6.79 -13.63
CA SER A 5 20.79 7.56 -12.82
C SER A 5 20.16 8.82 -12.24
N ILE A 6 19.32 9.54 -13.00
CA ILE A 6 18.59 10.72 -12.52
C ILE A 6 17.60 10.31 -11.41
N ILE A 7 16.84 9.22 -11.58
CA ILE A 7 15.91 8.75 -10.56
C ILE A 7 16.65 8.35 -9.28
N ARG A 8 17.80 7.67 -9.37
CA ARG A 8 18.63 7.35 -8.21
C ARG A 8 19.14 8.61 -7.50
N PHE A 9 19.61 9.60 -8.25
CA PHE A 9 20.05 10.88 -7.70
C PHE A 9 18.91 11.60 -6.97
N LEU A 10 17.73 11.73 -7.60
CA LEU A 10 16.58 12.36 -6.98
C LEU A 10 16.09 11.60 -5.73
N ASN A 11 16.09 10.27 -5.75
CA ASN A 11 15.75 9.46 -4.57
C ASN A 11 16.74 9.71 -3.42
N LYS A 12 18.01 9.90 -3.73
CA LYS A 12 19.04 10.12 -2.72
C LYS A 12 18.98 11.51 -2.10
N PHE A 13 18.82 12.56 -2.91
CA PHE A 13 18.98 13.96 -2.48
C PHE A 13 17.68 14.73 -2.39
N PHE A 14 16.66 14.37 -3.19
CA PHE A 14 15.39 15.10 -3.31
C PHE A 14 14.17 14.17 -3.30
N PRO A 15 14.01 13.26 -2.32
CA PRO A 15 12.97 12.25 -2.33
C PRO A 15 11.55 12.86 -2.32
N ARG A 16 11.36 14.01 -1.65
CA ARG A 16 10.07 14.74 -1.62
C ARG A 16 9.69 15.34 -2.98
N ILE A 17 10.65 15.75 -3.78
CA ILE A 17 10.40 16.22 -5.15
C ILE A 17 10.05 15.03 -6.04
N LEU A 18 10.73 13.90 -5.86
CA LEU A 18 10.49 12.72 -6.68
C LEU A 18 9.09 12.14 -6.46
N ILE A 19 8.59 12.06 -5.22
CA ILE A 19 7.23 11.58 -4.95
C ILE A 19 6.18 12.54 -5.56
N TYR A 20 6.38 13.85 -5.48
CA TYR A 20 5.52 14.82 -6.15
C TYR A 20 5.47 14.60 -7.66
N ILE A 21 6.62 14.45 -8.32
CA ILE A 21 6.69 14.19 -9.77
C ILE A 21 5.99 12.88 -10.13
N ARG A 22 6.21 11.81 -9.35
CA ARG A 22 5.53 10.51 -9.55
C ARG A 22 4.01 10.67 -9.48
N THR A 23 3.51 11.28 -8.40
CA THR A 23 2.06 11.49 -8.23
C THR A 23 1.46 12.32 -9.35
N LYS A 24 2.14 13.40 -9.77
CA LYS A 24 1.67 14.21 -10.90
C LYS A 24 1.64 13.43 -12.21
N LYS A 25 2.62 12.56 -12.44
CA LYS A 25 2.65 11.68 -13.62
C LYS A 25 1.52 10.66 -13.60
N SER A 26 1.25 10.01 -12.47
CA SER A 26 0.14 9.06 -12.32
C SER A 26 -1.21 9.75 -12.53
N LEU A 27 -1.41 10.94 -11.98
CA LEU A 27 -2.61 11.76 -12.23
C LEU A 27 -2.75 12.16 -13.71
N TYR A 28 -1.64 12.55 -14.37
CA TYR A 28 -1.65 12.87 -15.80
C TYR A 28 -2.01 11.65 -16.67
N ASN A 29 -1.58 10.46 -16.27
CA ASN A 29 -1.93 9.21 -16.94
C ASN A 29 -3.35 8.72 -16.59
N SER A 30 -4.16 9.54 -15.90
CA SER A 30 -5.55 9.23 -15.51
C SER A 30 -5.70 7.95 -14.69
N GLU A 31 -4.76 7.69 -13.78
CA GLU A 31 -4.88 6.61 -12.80
C GLU A 31 -6.12 6.87 -11.92
N PHE A 32 -7.20 6.14 -12.22
CA PHE A 32 -8.55 6.39 -11.67
C PHE A 32 -8.55 6.46 -10.14
N GLY A 33 -7.87 5.53 -9.46
CA GLY A 33 -7.82 5.49 -8.01
C GLY A 33 -7.29 6.78 -7.38
N LEU A 34 -6.35 7.48 -8.02
CA LEU A 34 -5.86 8.77 -7.52
C LEU A 34 -6.87 9.90 -7.71
N THR A 35 -7.67 9.86 -8.78
CA THR A 35 -8.64 10.94 -9.09
C THR A 35 -9.80 11.00 -8.10
N ILE A 36 -10.15 9.88 -7.47
CA ILE A 36 -11.27 9.82 -6.51
C ILE A 36 -10.88 10.27 -5.09
N ILE A 37 -9.59 10.27 -4.73
CA ILE A 37 -9.11 10.62 -3.38
C ILE A 37 -9.67 11.96 -2.86
N PRO A 38 -9.68 13.07 -3.64
CA PRO A 38 -10.21 14.34 -3.17
C PRO A 38 -11.69 14.32 -2.78
N HIS A 39 -12.45 13.35 -3.31
CA HIS A 39 -13.89 13.25 -3.09
C HIS A 39 -14.24 12.44 -1.83
N PHE A 40 -13.39 11.49 -1.43
CA PHE A 40 -13.65 10.58 -0.32
C PHE A 40 -12.77 10.82 0.91
N CYS A 41 -11.67 11.53 0.79
CA CYS A 41 -10.84 11.92 1.93
C CYS A 41 -11.34 13.24 2.53
N ASN A 42 -11.25 13.37 3.87
CA ASN A 42 -11.66 14.58 4.60
C ASN A 42 -10.55 15.04 5.56
N LYS A 43 -10.26 16.35 5.54
CA LYS A 43 -9.21 16.96 6.40
C LYS A 43 -9.45 16.85 7.92
N LYS A 44 -10.62 16.39 8.33
CA LYS A 44 -10.96 16.14 9.76
C LYS A 44 -10.70 14.69 10.16
N ASN A 45 -10.56 13.77 9.21
CA ASN A 45 -10.54 12.33 9.42
C ASN A 45 -9.27 11.68 8.87
N ILE A 46 -9.12 10.39 9.13
CA ILE A 46 -7.96 9.58 8.73
C ILE A 46 -8.24 8.90 7.39
N SER A 47 -7.19 8.73 6.60
CA SER A 47 -7.15 7.80 5.47
C SER A 47 -6.07 6.74 5.68
N ILE A 48 -6.24 5.57 5.05
CA ILE A 48 -5.34 4.43 5.21
C ILE A 48 -4.90 3.93 3.84
N ASP A 49 -3.60 3.76 3.66
CA ASP A 49 -2.96 3.20 2.46
C ASP A 49 -2.27 1.89 2.82
N VAL A 50 -2.89 0.77 2.42
CA VAL A 50 -2.39 -0.59 2.68
C VAL A 50 -1.67 -1.10 1.45
N GLY A 51 -0.40 -1.48 1.60
CA GLY A 51 0.51 -1.73 0.49
C GLY A 51 0.97 -0.42 -0.15
N SER A 52 1.57 0.45 0.68
CA SER A 52 1.90 1.83 0.27
C SER A 52 2.97 1.91 -0.82
N ASN A 53 3.78 0.87 -1.01
CA ASN A 53 4.81 0.79 -2.02
C ASN A 53 5.69 2.05 -2.05
N LEU A 54 5.76 2.79 -3.16
CA LEU A 54 6.53 4.04 -3.29
C LEU A 54 5.81 5.28 -2.75
N GLY A 55 4.61 5.13 -2.16
CA GLY A 55 3.90 6.17 -1.41
C GLY A 55 3.07 7.14 -2.25
N THR A 56 2.77 6.84 -3.51
CA THR A 56 2.01 7.72 -4.40
C THR A 56 0.62 8.01 -3.84
N TYR A 57 -0.10 6.97 -3.38
CA TYR A 57 -1.40 7.10 -2.74
C TYR A 57 -1.30 7.80 -1.39
N ALA A 58 -0.41 7.35 -0.49
CA ALA A 58 -0.20 7.97 0.81
C ALA A 58 0.14 9.47 0.71
N TYR A 59 0.99 9.85 -0.28
CA TYR A 59 1.31 11.25 -0.55
C TYR A 59 0.06 12.06 -0.88
N LEU A 60 -0.77 11.60 -1.84
CA LEU A 60 -1.96 12.33 -2.26
C LEU A 60 -3.01 12.36 -1.15
N MET A 61 -3.29 11.23 -0.49
CA MET A 61 -4.22 11.12 0.64
C MET A 61 -3.85 12.09 1.77
N SER A 62 -2.56 12.26 2.07
CA SER A 62 -2.11 13.23 3.09
C SER A 62 -2.43 14.70 2.79
N LYS A 63 -2.75 15.03 1.53
CA LYS A 63 -3.18 16.39 1.14
C LYS A 63 -4.65 16.64 1.45
N TYR A 64 -5.45 15.57 1.52
CA TYR A 64 -6.91 15.65 1.67
C TYR A 64 -7.42 15.12 3.01
N SER A 65 -6.58 14.43 3.80
CA SER A 65 -6.92 13.90 5.13
C SER A 65 -6.26 14.70 6.26
N LYS A 66 -6.73 14.50 7.49
CA LYS A 66 -6.07 14.97 8.74
C LYS A 66 -4.69 14.31 8.86
N LEU A 67 -4.68 12.98 8.76
CA LEU A 67 -3.51 12.11 8.74
C LEU A 67 -3.73 10.99 7.71
N CYS A 68 -2.66 10.46 7.14
CA CYS A 68 -2.67 9.22 6.39
C CYS A 68 -1.83 8.17 7.14
N TYR A 69 -2.37 6.97 7.29
CA TYR A 69 -1.65 5.83 7.86
C TYR A 69 -1.21 4.94 6.70
N ALA A 70 0.09 4.75 6.53
CA ALA A 70 0.71 4.01 5.45
C ALA A 70 1.31 2.70 6.00
N PHE A 71 0.83 1.57 5.50
CA PHE A 71 1.27 0.23 5.90
C PHE A 71 2.06 -0.38 4.75
N GLU A 72 3.33 -0.71 5.01
CA GLU A 72 4.25 -1.26 4.03
C GLU A 72 5.21 -2.25 4.71
N PRO A 73 5.16 -3.56 4.40
CA PRO A 73 6.02 -4.55 5.04
C PRO A 73 7.48 -4.50 4.57
N ASN A 74 7.75 -4.01 3.36
CA ASN A 74 9.08 -4.03 2.75
C ASN A 74 10.01 -2.99 3.41
N PRO A 75 11.05 -3.40 4.15
CA PRO A 75 11.94 -2.47 4.86
C PRO A 75 12.69 -1.50 3.94
N PHE A 76 12.92 -1.89 2.69
CA PHE A 76 13.55 -1.01 1.71
C PHE A 76 12.60 0.13 1.29
N LEU A 77 11.33 -0.20 1.03
CA LEU A 77 10.31 0.80 0.68
C LEU A 77 9.99 1.73 1.86
N VAL A 78 9.91 1.20 3.07
CA VAL A 78 9.70 2.01 4.29
C VAL A 78 10.75 3.12 4.40
N LYS A 79 12.04 2.82 4.21
CA LYS A 79 13.09 3.84 4.20
C LYS A 79 12.91 4.92 3.13
N ILE A 80 12.31 4.57 1.99
CA ILE A 80 11.96 5.55 0.94
C ILE A 80 10.78 6.40 1.40
N LEU A 81 9.74 5.80 1.95
CA LEU A 81 8.54 6.49 2.46
C LEU A 81 8.90 7.51 3.53
N GLU A 82 9.68 7.12 4.55
CA GLU A 82 10.13 7.98 5.64
C GLU A 82 10.86 9.24 5.15
N ARG A 83 11.62 9.13 4.06
CA ARG A 83 12.37 10.25 3.47
C ARG A 83 11.52 11.11 2.52
N SER A 84 10.49 10.51 1.91
CA SER A 84 9.71 11.12 0.83
C SER A 84 8.43 11.80 1.33
N LEU A 85 7.82 11.27 2.39
CA LEU A 85 6.52 11.71 2.86
C LEU A 85 6.67 12.74 4.00
N SER A 86 5.59 13.49 4.26
CA SER A 86 5.54 14.49 5.33
C SER A 86 5.07 13.85 6.64
N ASP A 87 5.17 14.59 7.74
CA ASP A 87 4.73 14.20 9.09
C ASP A 87 3.22 13.90 9.18
N LYS A 88 2.45 14.29 8.15
CA LYS A 88 1.05 13.90 7.99
C LYS A 88 0.85 12.44 7.58
N VAL A 89 1.91 11.73 7.25
CA VAL A 89 1.86 10.29 6.98
C VAL A 89 2.55 9.55 8.13
N LYS A 90 1.79 8.68 8.78
CA LYS A 90 2.32 7.75 9.79
C LYS A 90 2.63 6.42 9.10
N ILE A 91 3.90 6.04 9.10
CA ILE A 91 4.39 4.86 8.38
C ILE A 91 4.56 3.72 9.35
N PHE A 92 4.03 2.55 8.98
CA PHE A 92 4.12 1.31 9.75
C PHE A 92 4.77 0.22 8.90
N GLN A 93 5.90 -0.31 9.38
CA GLN A 93 6.59 -1.42 8.73
C GLN A 93 5.94 -2.74 9.14
N VAL A 94 4.79 -3.05 8.56
CA VAL A 94 4.00 -4.23 8.88
C VAL A 94 3.12 -4.61 7.69
N ALA A 95 2.90 -5.91 7.48
CA ALA A 95 1.86 -6.42 6.60
C ALA A 95 0.54 -6.48 7.37
N LEU A 96 -0.52 -5.86 6.85
CA LEU A 96 -1.86 -6.06 7.42
C LEU A 96 -2.43 -7.41 7.01
N SER A 97 -3.15 -8.05 7.94
CA SER A 97 -3.69 -9.40 7.79
C SER A 97 -4.85 -9.61 8.79
N ASN A 98 -5.42 -10.81 8.83
CA ASN A 98 -6.46 -11.22 9.78
C ASN A 98 -5.93 -11.77 11.11
N ASN A 99 -4.63 -11.75 11.33
CA ASN A 99 -4.04 -12.17 12.60
C ASN A 99 -2.64 -11.55 12.79
N LYS A 100 -2.22 -11.46 14.05
CA LYS A 100 -0.89 -11.01 14.44
C LYS A 100 0.14 -12.15 14.31
N GLY A 101 1.35 -11.83 13.87
CA GLY A 101 2.45 -12.78 13.77
C GLY A 101 3.54 -12.36 12.82
N LYS A 102 4.16 -13.32 12.16
CA LYS A 102 5.17 -13.11 11.12
C LYS A 102 4.72 -13.74 9.81
N ALA A 103 5.19 -13.16 8.71
CA ALA A 103 4.99 -13.69 7.37
C ALA A 103 6.29 -13.63 6.57
N THR A 104 6.36 -14.38 5.49
CA THR A 104 7.45 -14.30 4.52
C THR A 104 7.01 -13.41 3.36
N LEU A 105 7.54 -12.19 3.28
CA LEU A 105 7.37 -11.32 2.12
C LEU A 105 8.24 -11.87 0.98
N LYS A 106 7.61 -12.20 -0.14
CA LYS A 106 8.22 -12.74 -1.35
C LYS A 106 8.27 -11.62 -2.39
N ILE A 107 9.47 -11.28 -2.87
CA ILE A 107 9.67 -10.23 -3.88
C ILE A 107 10.28 -10.88 -5.12
N PRO A 108 9.60 -10.85 -6.27
CA PRO A 108 10.16 -11.32 -7.54
C PRO A 108 11.39 -10.49 -7.91
N PHE A 109 12.32 -11.18 -8.58
CA PHE A 109 13.59 -10.61 -8.94
C PHE A 109 13.87 -10.88 -10.44
N SER A 110 14.13 -9.85 -11.22
CA SER A 110 14.50 -9.97 -12.62
C SER A 110 15.56 -8.94 -13.01
N ASN A 111 16.46 -9.33 -13.92
CA ASN A 111 17.52 -8.44 -14.42
C ASN A 111 18.28 -7.69 -13.31
N ASN A 112 18.61 -8.38 -12.21
CA ASN A 112 19.26 -7.82 -11.02
C ASN A 112 18.47 -6.69 -10.31
N ASN A 113 17.15 -6.63 -10.48
CA ASN A 113 16.29 -5.67 -9.80
C ASN A 113 15.11 -6.38 -9.10
N GLU A 114 14.78 -5.94 -7.90
CA GLU A 114 13.59 -6.37 -7.16
C GLU A 114 12.35 -5.70 -7.76
N GLU A 115 11.32 -6.50 -8.03
CA GLU A 115 10.02 -6.03 -8.54
C GLU A 115 9.08 -5.79 -7.34
N HIS A 116 9.31 -4.71 -6.62
CA HIS A 116 8.61 -4.40 -5.37
C HIS A 116 7.08 -4.28 -5.53
N GLY A 117 6.59 -3.88 -6.70
CA GLY A 117 5.16 -3.80 -7.00
C GLY A 117 4.46 -5.17 -7.11
N LEU A 118 5.22 -6.26 -7.16
CA LEU A 118 4.68 -7.63 -7.20
C LEU A 118 4.97 -8.38 -5.89
N ALA A 119 5.34 -7.67 -4.83
CA ALA A 119 5.68 -8.29 -3.56
C ALA A 119 4.43 -8.79 -2.83
N SER A 120 4.41 -10.05 -2.41
CA SER A 120 3.27 -10.68 -1.72
C SER A 120 3.71 -11.50 -0.52
N ILE A 121 2.82 -11.61 0.48
CA ILE A 121 2.96 -12.56 1.60
C ILE A 121 2.15 -13.83 1.39
N GLU A 122 1.37 -13.94 0.30
CA GLU A 122 0.58 -15.12 -0.02
C GLU A 122 1.46 -16.29 -0.47
N ASP A 123 1.16 -17.50 0.05
CA ASP A 123 1.92 -18.69 -0.30
C ASP A 123 1.58 -19.22 -1.69
N ASP A 124 0.34 -19.06 -2.11
CA ASP A 124 -0.19 -19.58 -3.38
C ASP A 124 0.11 -18.65 -4.57
N ASN A 125 0.71 -17.49 -4.33
CA ASN A 125 1.06 -16.55 -5.39
C ASN A 125 2.23 -17.09 -6.21
N THR A 126 1.99 -17.44 -7.48
CA THR A 126 2.99 -18.07 -8.36
C THR A 126 4.16 -17.14 -8.74
N LEU A 127 3.99 -15.82 -8.54
CA LEU A 127 4.98 -14.77 -8.84
C LEU A 127 5.66 -14.97 -10.22
N ASN A 128 4.90 -15.52 -11.18
CA ASN A 128 5.32 -15.79 -12.58
C ASN A 128 6.59 -16.63 -12.71
N ASN A 129 6.85 -17.58 -11.81
CA ASN A 129 8.03 -18.46 -11.79
C ASN A 129 9.38 -17.70 -11.79
N LYS A 130 9.41 -16.46 -11.35
CA LYS A 130 10.64 -15.68 -11.24
C LYS A 130 11.44 -16.10 -10.00
N PRO A 131 12.76 -15.90 -9.98
CA PRO A 131 13.55 -15.99 -8.76
C PRO A 131 12.96 -15.04 -7.69
N ILE A 132 12.93 -15.48 -6.43
CA ILE A 132 12.27 -14.78 -5.33
C ILE A 132 13.28 -14.43 -4.26
N LYS A 133 13.29 -13.18 -3.82
CA LYS A 133 13.94 -12.75 -2.59
C LYS A 133 12.92 -12.76 -1.46
N LYS A 134 13.31 -13.31 -0.29
CA LYS A 134 12.43 -13.50 0.86
C LYS A 134 12.87 -12.64 2.02
N TYR A 135 11.90 -12.01 2.69
CA TYR A 135 12.11 -11.26 3.93
C TYR A 135 11.09 -11.70 4.97
N ILE A 136 11.52 -11.90 6.21
CA ILE A 136 10.60 -12.10 7.32
C ILE A 136 10.10 -10.72 7.76
N VAL A 137 8.79 -10.55 7.79
CA VAL A 137 8.11 -9.30 8.15
C VAL A 137 7.08 -9.56 9.25
N GLU A 138 6.84 -8.55 10.07
CA GLU A 138 5.75 -8.59 11.04
C GLU A 138 4.41 -8.45 10.29
N LYS A 139 3.36 -9.12 10.81
CA LYS A 139 1.98 -8.94 10.37
C LYS A 139 1.06 -8.64 11.54
N ASN A 140 -0.01 -7.88 11.31
CA ASN A 140 -0.96 -7.47 12.33
C ASN A 140 -2.34 -7.20 11.72
N GLU A 141 -3.36 -7.15 12.56
CA GLU A 141 -4.70 -6.72 12.20
C GLU A 141 -4.81 -5.20 12.27
N LEU A 142 -5.58 -4.59 11.37
CA LEU A 142 -5.83 -3.14 11.40
C LEU A 142 -6.65 -2.75 12.63
N ASP A 143 -7.52 -3.63 13.11
CA ASP A 143 -8.32 -3.41 14.32
C ASP A 143 -7.50 -3.29 15.61
N ASN A 144 -6.24 -3.74 15.61
CA ASN A 144 -5.34 -3.56 16.75
C ASN A 144 -4.77 -2.13 16.87
N TYR A 145 -5.03 -1.27 15.90
CA TYR A 145 -4.64 0.14 15.94
C TYR A 145 -5.81 0.97 16.45
N GLN A 146 -5.56 1.79 17.50
CA GLN A 146 -6.56 2.70 18.04
C GLN A 146 -6.69 3.92 17.12
N LEU A 147 -7.51 3.78 16.07
CA LEU A 147 -7.70 4.81 15.08
C LEU A 147 -8.91 5.69 15.41
N GLU A 148 -8.77 7.00 15.13
CA GLU A 148 -9.90 7.91 15.05
C GLU A 148 -10.74 7.58 13.80
N LYS A 149 -11.75 8.39 13.52
CA LYS A 149 -12.64 8.20 12.35
C LYS A 149 -11.86 8.08 11.04
N VAL A 150 -12.07 6.96 10.35
CA VAL A 150 -11.48 6.64 9.04
C VAL A 150 -12.56 6.84 7.97
N ASP A 151 -12.24 7.60 6.91
CA ASP A 151 -13.14 7.84 5.79
C ASP A 151 -12.81 7.02 4.55
N PHE A 152 -11.53 6.74 4.32
CA PHE A 152 -11.07 6.12 3.08
C PHE A 152 -9.92 5.15 3.34
N ILE A 153 -10.01 3.96 2.75
CA ILE A 153 -8.99 2.91 2.82
C ILE A 153 -8.68 2.44 1.41
N LYS A 154 -7.40 2.51 1.00
CA LYS A 154 -6.90 1.83 -0.20
C LYS A 154 -6.23 0.53 0.22
N ILE A 155 -6.52 -0.55 -0.48
CA ILE A 155 -5.90 -1.87 -0.29
C ILE A 155 -5.35 -2.35 -1.64
N ASP A 156 -4.06 -2.66 -1.66
CA ASP A 156 -3.35 -3.22 -2.81
C ASP A 156 -2.16 -4.03 -2.26
N VAL A 157 -2.38 -5.34 -2.09
CA VAL A 157 -1.48 -6.24 -1.34
C VAL A 157 -1.21 -7.56 -2.07
N GLU A 158 -1.44 -7.56 -3.38
CA GLU A 158 -1.03 -8.62 -4.29
C GLU A 158 -1.53 -10.02 -3.86
N GLY A 159 -2.87 -10.11 -3.65
CA GLY A 159 -3.60 -11.35 -3.36
C GLY A 159 -4.00 -11.56 -1.89
N HIS A 160 -3.65 -10.63 -0.98
CA HIS A 160 -3.95 -10.75 0.46
C HIS A 160 -5.13 -9.85 0.92
N GLU A 161 -5.90 -9.29 -0.02
CA GLU A 161 -6.95 -8.27 0.22
C GLU A 161 -8.02 -8.77 1.20
N LEU A 162 -8.51 -10.02 1.02
CA LEU A 162 -9.55 -10.58 1.89
C LEU A 162 -9.07 -10.68 3.34
N SER A 163 -7.83 -11.12 3.57
CA SER A 163 -7.27 -11.21 4.92
C SER A 163 -7.12 -9.82 5.57
N VAL A 164 -6.80 -8.78 4.79
CA VAL A 164 -6.80 -7.39 5.29
C VAL A 164 -8.18 -6.95 5.71
N LEU A 165 -9.22 -7.23 4.89
CA LEU A 165 -10.61 -6.91 5.22
C LEU A 165 -11.09 -7.64 6.47
N GLU A 166 -10.75 -8.92 6.61
CA GLU A 166 -11.04 -9.70 7.81
C GLU A 166 -10.39 -9.13 9.07
N GLY A 167 -9.20 -8.53 8.94
CA GLY A 167 -8.46 -7.89 10.04
C GLY A 167 -8.90 -6.47 10.37
N CYS A 168 -9.96 -5.94 9.72
CA CYS A 168 -10.49 -4.60 9.98
C CYS A 168 -12.02 -4.57 10.16
N LYS A 169 -12.63 -5.69 10.57
CA LYS A 169 -14.10 -5.81 10.75
C LYS A 169 -14.68 -4.77 11.69
N ASN A 170 -14.08 -4.59 12.86
CA ASN A 170 -14.55 -3.64 13.86
C ASN A 170 -14.46 -2.19 13.35
N LEU A 171 -13.41 -1.88 12.60
CA LEU A 171 -13.23 -0.59 11.96
C LEU A 171 -14.30 -0.35 10.89
N ILE A 172 -14.60 -1.36 10.06
CA ILE A 172 -15.64 -1.30 9.03
C ILE A 172 -17.01 -1.04 9.68
N GLU A 173 -17.38 -1.82 10.69
CA GLU A 173 -18.65 -1.67 11.39
C GLU A 173 -18.80 -0.29 12.03
N ARG A 174 -17.71 0.20 12.64
CA ARG A 174 -17.70 1.47 13.39
C ARG A 174 -17.73 2.71 12.51
N TYR A 175 -16.96 2.72 11.41
CA TYR A 175 -16.73 3.94 10.64
C TYR A 175 -17.29 3.91 9.24
N ARG A 176 -17.56 2.72 8.67
CA ARG A 176 -18.06 2.51 7.30
C ARG A 176 -17.28 3.32 6.27
N PRO A 177 -15.95 3.14 6.19
CA PRO A 177 -15.12 3.89 5.26
C PRO A 177 -15.43 3.49 3.82
N VAL A 178 -15.05 4.36 2.88
CA VAL A 178 -15.02 4.00 1.46
C VAL A 178 -13.75 3.20 1.20
N PHE A 179 -13.88 2.12 0.44
CA PHE A 179 -12.75 1.27 0.04
C PHE A 179 -12.40 1.46 -1.44
N LEU A 180 -11.11 1.52 -1.71
CA LEU A 180 -10.52 1.29 -3.03
C LEU A 180 -9.67 0.03 -2.90
N VAL A 181 -10.15 -1.08 -3.49
CA VAL A 181 -9.43 -2.37 -3.45
C VAL A 181 -8.95 -2.69 -4.85
N GLU A 182 -7.64 -2.88 -5.00
CA GLU A 182 -7.03 -3.38 -6.23
C GLU A 182 -6.91 -4.89 -6.13
N ILE A 183 -7.57 -5.61 -7.05
CA ILE A 183 -7.62 -7.06 -7.03
C ILE A 183 -7.21 -7.59 -8.39
N GLU A 184 -6.21 -8.47 -8.41
CA GLU A 184 -5.80 -9.15 -9.63
C GLU A 184 -6.02 -10.66 -9.51
N GLU A 185 -6.85 -11.22 -10.39
CA GLU A 185 -7.18 -12.66 -10.45
C GLU A 185 -5.94 -13.56 -10.65
N ARG A 186 -4.84 -13.02 -11.21
CA ARG A 186 -3.58 -13.76 -11.37
C ARG A 186 -2.94 -14.21 -10.05
N HIS A 187 -3.28 -13.55 -8.93
CA HIS A 187 -2.69 -13.86 -7.63
C HIS A 187 -3.47 -14.94 -6.90
N LYS A 188 -4.79 -14.94 -7.04
CA LYS A 188 -5.67 -15.92 -6.38
C LYS A 188 -6.99 -16.02 -7.13
N SER A 189 -7.33 -17.22 -7.58
CA SER A 189 -8.60 -17.48 -8.29
C SER A 189 -9.81 -17.14 -7.40
N ASN A 190 -10.84 -16.55 -7.99
CA ASN A 190 -12.09 -16.13 -7.34
C ASN A 190 -11.88 -15.11 -6.20
N ASN A 191 -10.80 -14.34 -6.20
CA ASN A 191 -10.54 -13.34 -5.16
C ASN A 191 -11.54 -12.17 -5.27
N ILE A 192 -11.88 -11.75 -6.49
CA ILE A 192 -12.91 -10.72 -6.74
C ILE A 192 -14.24 -11.12 -6.14
N ASP A 193 -14.72 -12.35 -6.40
CA ASP A 193 -16.00 -12.82 -5.87
C ASP A 193 -16.01 -12.88 -4.35
N LYS A 194 -14.93 -13.35 -3.73
CA LYS A 194 -14.80 -13.41 -2.26
C LYS A 194 -14.81 -12.03 -1.62
N VAL A 195 -14.10 -11.07 -2.22
CA VAL A 195 -14.09 -9.68 -1.72
C VAL A 195 -15.46 -9.04 -1.92
N ASN A 196 -16.13 -9.25 -3.06
CA ASN A 196 -17.49 -8.75 -3.28
C ASN A 196 -18.51 -9.33 -2.30
N GLN A 197 -18.40 -10.62 -1.93
CA GLN A 197 -19.27 -11.26 -0.95
C GLN A 197 -19.04 -10.77 0.48
N TYR A 198 -17.90 -10.14 0.74
CA TYR A 198 -17.55 -9.61 2.05
C TYR A 198 -18.33 -8.32 2.39
N PHE A 199 -18.70 -7.53 1.38
CA PHE A 199 -19.47 -6.28 1.50
C PHE A 199 -20.95 -6.50 1.19
#